data_54426c70e6b952a3bb8bec59214f6ca3
#
_entry.id   54426c70e6b952a3bb8bec59214f6ca3
#
_cell.length_a   1.000
_cell.length_b   1.000
_cell.length_c   1.000
_cell.angle_alpha   90.00
_cell.angle_beta   90.00
_cell.angle_gamma   90.00
#
_symmetry.space_group_name_H-M   'P 1'
#
loop_
_entity.id
_entity.type
_entity.pdbx_description
1 polymer ?
#
loop_
_entity_poly.entity_id
_entity_poly.type
_entity_poly.pdbx_seq_one_letter_code
_entity_poly.pdbx_strand_id
1 'polypeptide(L)'
;MYNIGVLGFAHGHVMSYAPQWALHPEWGVQVVAGWDHDAARAEDKCQMLQATAYPTVEALLDSGVDGVIISSETVYHAELVERAAAAGKDILCYKPLALTMAEADRIVHAVEQHGVRFSMGWQMRTDPQNEKIKELIDSGELGRVFQFRRRHCLGTHLWGDFASTWHNQKELNRDIFADDSAHAINWMQHLFGMPQEVIARITTAHNPAVPNDNGVAVFSYPNGMLAEISCNFACSAAEITTEVYLEKGAIAQYFGDGPATRLPRVPGMPGLKWFKEGDADWTDSGIPSPKAHGERIVAQAQPIADF
;
A
#
# COMPACT_ATOMS: atom_id res chain seq x y z
N MET A 1 17.54 -6.07 -18.69
CA MET A 1 16.09 -5.90 -18.56
C MET A 1 15.60 -7.06 -17.72
N TYR A 2 14.94 -6.80 -16.62
CA TYR A 2 14.39 -7.80 -15.71
C TYR A 2 12.95 -8.12 -16.14
N ASN A 3 12.68 -9.38 -16.45
CA ASN A 3 11.41 -9.82 -17.00
C ASN A 3 10.47 -10.24 -15.90
N ILE A 4 9.31 -9.60 -15.80
CA ILE A 4 8.33 -9.81 -14.75
C ILE A 4 7.11 -10.56 -15.31
N GLY A 5 6.68 -11.59 -14.58
CA GLY A 5 5.36 -12.23 -14.74
C GLY A 5 4.36 -11.67 -13.74
N VAL A 6 3.10 -11.53 -14.10
CA VAL A 6 2.02 -11.12 -13.20
C VAL A 6 1.13 -12.32 -12.88
N LEU A 7 0.99 -12.64 -11.61
CA LEU A 7 0.11 -13.69 -11.09
C LEU A 7 -1.13 -13.05 -10.45
N GLY A 8 -2.19 -12.99 -11.23
CA GLY A 8 -3.46 -12.33 -10.88
C GLY A 8 -3.48 -10.83 -11.21
N PHE A 9 -4.64 -10.35 -11.64
CA PHE A 9 -4.89 -8.96 -12.02
C PHE A 9 -6.08 -8.35 -11.25
N ALA A 10 -6.50 -8.98 -10.15
CA ALA A 10 -7.59 -8.48 -9.34
C ALA A 10 -7.24 -7.17 -8.62
N HIS A 11 -6.02 -7.06 -8.11
CA HIS A 11 -5.56 -5.88 -7.42
C HIS A 11 -5.12 -4.79 -8.41
N GLY A 12 -5.79 -3.64 -8.38
CA GLY A 12 -5.61 -2.58 -9.37
C GLY A 12 -4.23 -1.92 -9.44
N HIS A 13 -3.38 -2.10 -8.43
CA HIS A 13 -2.07 -1.44 -8.37
C HIS A 13 -1.13 -1.88 -9.50
N VAL A 14 -1.15 -3.15 -9.90
CA VAL A 14 -0.30 -3.60 -11.00
C VAL A 14 -0.60 -2.84 -12.30
N MET A 15 -1.88 -2.60 -12.59
CA MET A 15 -2.29 -1.82 -13.76
C MET A 15 -2.01 -0.32 -13.63
N SER A 16 -1.69 0.16 -12.43
CA SER A 16 -1.23 1.52 -12.21
C SER A 16 0.28 1.67 -12.46
N TYR A 17 1.09 0.70 -12.03
CA TYR A 17 2.56 0.80 -12.08
C TYR A 17 3.17 0.21 -13.34
N ALA A 18 2.71 -0.94 -13.80
CA ALA A 18 3.29 -1.61 -14.98
C ALA A 18 3.33 -0.75 -16.26
N PRO A 19 2.31 0.08 -16.57
CA PRO A 19 2.41 1.02 -17.69
C PRO A 19 3.53 2.06 -17.52
N GLN A 20 3.85 2.47 -16.29
CA GLN A 20 4.95 3.40 -16.05
C GLN A 20 6.31 2.74 -16.33
N TRP A 21 6.49 1.47 -15.99
CA TRP A 21 7.71 0.74 -16.32
C TRP A 21 7.92 0.61 -17.83
N ALA A 22 6.84 0.44 -18.59
CA ALA A 22 6.92 0.44 -20.06
C ALA A 22 7.29 1.82 -20.64
N LEU A 23 6.88 2.92 -19.97
CA LEU A 23 7.24 4.28 -20.37
C LEU A 23 8.67 4.68 -19.93
N HIS A 24 9.25 3.96 -18.98
CA HIS A 24 10.55 4.21 -18.38
C HIS A 24 11.48 2.98 -18.47
N PRO A 25 11.89 2.58 -19.68
CA PRO A 25 12.74 1.40 -19.87
C PRO A 25 14.10 1.51 -19.18
N GLU A 26 14.55 2.72 -18.86
CA GLU A 26 15.78 2.98 -18.09
C GLU A 26 15.72 2.41 -16.65
N TRP A 27 14.54 2.13 -16.12
CA TRP A 27 14.39 1.45 -14.81
C TRP A 27 14.69 -0.06 -14.87
N GLY A 28 14.92 -0.59 -16.06
CA GLY A 28 15.44 -1.94 -16.25
C GLY A 28 14.45 -3.08 -16.04
N VAL A 29 13.15 -2.81 -15.89
CA VAL A 29 12.10 -3.80 -15.67
C VAL A 29 11.04 -3.76 -16.76
N GLN A 30 10.44 -4.91 -17.07
CA GLN A 30 9.30 -4.99 -17.98
C GLN A 30 8.37 -6.16 -17.62
N VAL A 31 7.07 -5.97 -17.81
CA VAL A 31 6.08 -7.06 -17.71
C VAL A 31 6.00 -7.78 -19.06
N VAL A 32 6.27 -9.09 -19.08
CA VAL A 32 6.30 -9.89 -20.30
C VAL A 32 5.27 -11.02 -20.31
N ALA A 33 4.75 -11.39 -19.14
CA ALA A 33 3.87 -12.53 -18.96
C ALA A 33 2.78 -12.22 -17.93
N GLY A 34 1.62 -12.85 -18.07
CA GLY A 34 0.56 -12.75 -17.09
C GLY A 34 -0.28 -14.02 -17.03
N TRP A 35 -0.82 -14.29 -15.86
CA TRP A 35 -1.80 -15.32 -15.58
C TRP A 35 -2.85 -14.81 -14.61
N ASP A 36 -4.07 -15.28 -14.77
CA ASP A 36 -5.15 -15.06 -13.82
C ASP A 36 -6.05 -16.30 -13.79
N HIS A 37 -6.70 -16.60 -12.67
CA HIS A 37 -7.69 -17.67 -12.60
C HIS A 37 -8.93 -17.36 -13.45
N ASP A 38 -9.20 -16.09 -13.73
CA ASP A 38 -10.14 -15.61 -14.74
C ASP A 38 -9.36 -15.39 -16.05
N ALA A 39 -9.48 -16.35 -16.99
CA ALA A 39 -8.76 -16.30 -18.25
C ALA A 39 -9.09 -15.06 -19.10
N ALA A 40 -10.34 -14.58 -19.05
CA ALA A 40 -10.74 -13.38 -19.79
C ALA A 40 -10.07 -12.11 -19.20
N ARG A 41 -9.95 -12.04 -17.87
CA ARG A 41 -9.21 -10.97 -17.19
C ARG A 41 -7.71 -11.04 -17.55
N ALA A 42 -7.13 -12.23 -17.58
CA ALA A 42 -5.74 -12.41 -17.99
C ALA A 42 -5.48 -11.90 -19.41
N GLU A 43 -6.32 -12.30 -20.37
CA GLU A 43 -6.21 -11.85 -21.77
C GLU A 43 -6.33 -10.33 -21.90
N ASP A 44 -7.37 -9.73 -21.32
CA ASP A 44 -7.61 -8.29 -21.36
C ASP A 44 -6.40 -7.51 -20.81
N LYS A 45 -5.92 -7.87 -19.61
CA LYS A 45 -4.83 -7.14 -18.96
C LYS A 45 -3.48 -7.37 -19.63
N CYS A 46 -3.19 -8.58 -20.08
CA CYS A 46 -1.98 -8.87 -20.86
C CYS A 46 -1.97 -8.11 -22.18
N GLN A 47 -3.10 -8.02 -22.87
CA GLN A 47 -3.20 -7.20 -24.10
C GLN A 47 -2.87 -5.72 -23.81
N MET A 48 -3.41 -5.15 -22.73
CA MET A 48 -3.12 -3.77 -22.33
C MET A 48 -1.64 -3.54 -22.04
N LEU A 49 -0.96 -4.54 -21.45
CA LEU A 49 0.46 -4.47 -21.09
C LEU A 49 1.40 -4.96 -22.19
N GLN A 50 0.88 -5.39 -23.33
CA GLN A 50 1.65 -6.03 -24.43
C GLN A 50 2.42 -7.27 -23.94
N ALA A 51 1.87 -8.01 -22.98
CA ALA A 51 2.42 -9.22 -22.38
C ALA A 51 1.71 -10.46 -22.92
N THR A 52 2.33 -11.63 -22.75
CA THR A 52 1.75 -12.93 -23.11
C THR A 52 0.88 -13.46 -21.99
N ALA A 53 -0.39 -13.79 -22.26
CA ALA A 53 -1.25 -14.50 -21.33
C ALA A 53 -0.93 -16.01 -21.32
N TYR A 54 -0.74 -16.59 -20.14
CA TYR A 54 -0.46 -18.01 -19.95
C TYR A 54 -1.65 -18.73 -19.33
N PRO A 55 -1.91 -20.01 -19.73
CA PRO A 55 -3.08 -20.73 -19.25
C PRO A 55 -2.94 -21.27 -17.82
N THR A 56 -1.71 -21.40 -17.31
CA THR A 56 -1.43 -21.91 -15.95
C THR A 56 -0.28 -21.14 -15.32
N VAL A 57 -0.22 -21.15 -13.98
CA VAL A 57 0.87 -20.56 -13.21
C VAL A 57 2.21 -21.19 -13.60
N GLU A 58 2.27 -22.53 -13.74
CA GLU A 58 3.49 -23.24 -14.11
C GLU A 58 4.00 -22.80 -15.48
N ALA A 59 3.11 -22.71 -16.48
CA ALA A 59 3.50 -22.26 -17.81
C ALA A 59 4.08 -20.83 -17.79
N LEU A 60 3.56 -19.96 -16.93
CA LEU A 60 4.13 -18.63 -16.73
C LEU A 60 5.49 -18.71 -16.03
N LEU A 61 5.61 -19.48 -14.95
CA LEU A 61 6.87 -19.60 -14.21
C LEU A 61 8.00 -20.22 -15.06
N ASP A 62 7.65 -21.12 -15.99
CA ASP A 62 8.57 -21.76 -16.92
C ASP A 62 8.90 -20.90 -18.16
N SER A 63 8.23 -19.75 -18.34
CA SER A 63 8.39 -18.88 -19.53
C SER A 63 9.71 -18.10 -19.58
N GLY A 64 10.54 -18.20 -18.54
CA GLY A 64 11.82 -17.48 -18.47
C GLY A 64 11.70 -16.11 -17.80
N VAL A 65 10.63 -15.83 -17.04
CA VAL A 65 10.55 -14.64 -16.19
C VAL A 65 11.58 -14.72 -15.07
N ASP A 66 12.13 -13.57 -14.68
CA ASP A 66 13.12 -13.46 -13.61
C ASP A 66 12.44 -13.41 -12.22
N GLY A 67 11.30 -12.71 -12.15
CA GLY A 67 10.50 -12.56 -10.95
C GLY A 67 9.02 -12.43 -11.27
N VAL A 68 8.19 -12.43 -10.23
CA VAL A 68 6.74 -12.30 -10.36
C VAL A 68 6.17 -11.22 -9.44
N ILE A 69 5.09 -10.62 -9.91
CA ILE A 69 4.20 -9.79 -9.10
C ILE A 69 2.94 -10.60 -8.79
N ILE A 70 2.64 -10.77 -7.51
CA ILE A 70 1.38 -11.38 -7.06
C ILE A 70 0.38 -10.25 -6.79
N SER A 71 -0.64 -10.17 -7.64
CA SER A 71 -1.66 -9.12 -7.68
C SER A 71 -3.08 -9.71 -7.79
N SER A 72 -3.24 -10.91 -7.28
CA SER A 72 -4.52 -11.63 -7.16
C SER A 72 -5.36 -11.11 -6.00
N GLU A 73 -6.53 -11.69 -5.80
CA GLU A 73 -7.28 -11.59 -4.55
C GLU A 73 -6.44 -12.20 -3.40
N THR A 74 -6.59 -11.64 -2.20
CA THR A 74 -5.73 -11.96 -1.04
C THR A 74 -5.72 -13.46 -0.67
N VAL A 75 -6.83 -14.14 -0.85
CA VAL A 75 -6.96 -15.59 -0.54
C VAL A 75 -5.98 -16.47 -1.32
N TYR A 76 -5.54 -16.03 -2.49
CA TYR A 76 -4.60 -16.79 -3.35
C TYR A 76 -3.12 -16.48 -3.09
N HIS A 77 -2.82 -15.48 -2.27
CA HIS A 77 -1.43 -15.02 -2.08
C HIS A 77 -0.52 -16.14 -1.57
N ALA A 78 -0.92 -16.87 -0.55
CA ALA A 78 -0.06 -17.91 0.04
C ALA A 78 0.28 -19.02 -0.98
N GLU A 79 -0.71 -19.53 -1.72
CA GLU A 79 -0.49 -20.55 -2.74
C GLU A 79 0.41 -20.04 -3.86
N LEU A 80 0.16 -18.82 -4.36
CA LEU A 80 0.94 -18.26 -5.46
C LEU A 80 2.39 -17.96 -5.05
N VAL A 81 2.61 -17.51 -3.80
CA VAL A 81 3.96 -17.33 -3.24
C VAL A 81 4.69 -18.66 -3.14
N GLU A 82 4.05 -19.72 -2.61
CA GLU A 82 4.65 -21.05 -2.50
C GLU A 82 5.10 -21.58 -3.86
N ARG A 83 4.25 -21.43 -4.88
CA ARG A 83 4.57 -21.88 -6.25
C ARG A 83 5.69 -21.07 -6.89
N ALA A 84 5.68 -19.75 -6.75
CA ALA A 84 6.71 -18.87 -7.26
C ALA A 84 8.06 -19.09 -6.56
N ALA A 85 8.07 -19.22 -5.23
CA ALA A 85 9.27 -19.50 -4.46
C ALA A 85 9.87 -20.87 -4.82
N ALA A 86 9.06 -21.92 -4.96
CA ALA A 86 9.51 -23.24 -5.38
C ALA A 86 10.12 -23.24 -6.80
N ALA A 87 9.67 -22.33 -7.66
CA ALA A 87 10.26 -22.10 -9.00
C ALA A 87 11.50 -21.16 -8.96
N GLY A 88 11.94 -20.74 -7.79
CA GLY A 88 13.11 -19.88 -7.61
C GLY A 88 12.94 -18.46 -8.14
N LYS A 89 11.71 -17.95 -8.18
CA LYS A 89 11.43 -16.60 -8.67
C LYS A 89 11.43 -15.58 -7.55
N ASP A 90 11.97 -14.41 -7.81
CA ASP A 90 11.80 -13.26 -6.93
C ASP A 90 10.36 -12.79 -6.91
N ILE A 91 9.88 -12.28 -5.80
CA ILE A 91 8.44 -12.05 -5.57
C ILE A 91 8.18 -10.63 -5.05
N LEU A 92 7.34 -9.90 -5.76
CA LEU A 92 6.64 -8.71 -5.22
C LEU A 92 5.18 -9.09 -4.97
N CYS A 93 4.75 -9.12 -3.71
CA CYS A 93 3.35 -9.39 -3.36
C CYS A 93 2.63 -8.09 -2.97
N TYR A 94 1.44 -7.86 -3.54
CA TYR A 94 0.62 -6.73 -3.10
C TYR A 94 -0.08 -7.02 -1.76
N LYS A 95 -0.50 -5.96 -1.12
CA LYS A 95 -1.17 -5.98 0.18
C LYS A 95 -2.66 -6.42 0.07
N PRO A 96 -3.26 -6.88 1.14
CA PRO A 96 -2.61 -7.36 2.36
C PRO A 96 -1.88 -8.69 2.12
N LEU A 97 -0.95 -9.06 3.01
CA LEU A 97 -0.12 -10.26 2.80
C LEU A 97 -0.96 -11.54 2.72
N ALA A 98 -1.90 -11.70 3.64
CA ALA A 98 -2.71 -12.90 3.80
C ALA A 98 -4.00 -12.59 4.58
N LEU A 99 -4.96 -13.51 4.60
CA LEU A 99 -6.19 -13.39 5.39
C LEU A 99 -5.99 -13.85 6.84
N THR A 100 -5.04 -14.77 7.07
CA THR A 100 -4.78 -15.39 8.37
C THR A 100 -3.28 -15.43 8.67
N MET A 101 -2.94 -15.55 9.98
CA MET A 101 -1.55 -15.75 10.39
C MET A 101 -0.98 -17.06 9.84
N ALA A 102 -1.77 -18.12 9.79
CA ALA A 102 -1.31 -19.40 9.23
C ALA A 102 -0.90 -19.29 7.76
N GLU A 103 -1.62 -18.51 6.95
CA GLU A 103 -1.24 -18.22 5.56
C GLU A 103 0.03 -17.35 5.50
N ALA A 104 0.14 -16.35 6.37
CA ALA A 104 1.34 -15.52 6.46
C ALA A 104 2.57 -16.36 6.83
N ASP A 105 2.44 -17.30 7.78
CA ASP A 105 3.50 -18.22 8.18
C ASP A 105 3.91 -19.13 7.01
N ARG A 106 2.97 -19.61 6.19
CA ARG A 106 3.26 -20.39 4.97
C ARG A 106 4.08 -19.57 3.97
N ILE A 107 3.72 -18.30 3.77
CA ILE A 107 4.45 -17.38 2.89
C ILE A 107 5.90 -17.21 3.38
N VAL A 108 6.08 -16.88 4.65
CA VAL A 108 7.41 -16.70 5.24
C VAL A 108 8.24 -17.98 5.09
N HIS A 109 7.65 -19.14 5.43
CA HIS A 109 8.32 -20.44 5.33
C HIS A 109 8.76 -20.75 3.89
N ALA A 110 7.90 -20.52 2.90
CA ALA A 110 8.24 -20.77 1.50
C ALA A 110 9.38 -19.86 1.02
N VAL A 111 9.34 -18.57 1.35
CA VAL A 111 10.39 -17.62 0.99
C VAL A 111 11.73 -17.99 1.62
N GLU A 112 11.76 -18.34 2.91
CA GLU A 112 12.97 -18.74 3.63
C GLU A 112 13.52 -20.09 3.12
N GLN A 113 12.64 -21.07 2.88
CA GLN A 113 13.02 -22.40 2.40
C GLN A 113 13.70 -22.34 1.03
N HIS A 114 13.21 -21.52 0.14
CA HIS A 114 13.73 -21.43 -1.23
C HIS A 114 14.76 -20.31 -1.42
N GLY A 115 14.95 -19.42 -0.43
CA GLY A 115 15.96 -18.37 -0.45
C GLY A 115 15.73 -17.31 -1.54
N VAL A 116 14.49 -17.09 -1.94
CA VAL A 116 14.13 -16.09 -2.95
C VAL A 116 13.99 -14.70 -2.32
N ARG A 117 14.20 -13.65 -3.11
CA ARG A 117 13.88 -12.29 -2.66
C ARG A 117 12.37 -12.11 -2.60
N PHE A 118 11.91 -11.50 -1.53
CA PHE A 118 10.50 -11.19 -1.32
C PHE A 118 10.32 -9.76 -0.86
N SER A 119 9.40 -9.05 -1.50
CA SER A 119 9.00 -7.71 -1.10
C SER A 119 7.48 -7.57 -1.12
N MET A 120 6.99 -6.65 -0.28
CA MET A 120 5.58 -6.25 -0.28
C MET A 120 5.41 -4.92 -0.99
N GLY A 121 4.40 -4.82 -1.85
CA GLY A 121 4.05 -3.59 -2.57
C GLY A 121 3.42 -2.52 -1.66
N TRP A 122 4.15 -2.08 -0.63
CA TRP A 122 3.72 -1.04 0.31
C TRP A 122 4.05 0.36 -0.22
N GLN A 123 3.30 0.85 -1.19
CA GLN A 123 3.56 2.14 -1.85
C GLN A 123 3.62 3.36 -0.91
N MET A 124 3.05 3.28 0.31
CA MET A 124 3.15 4.39 1.27
C MET A 124 4.55 4.56 1.83
N ARG A 125 5.39 3.52 1.78
CA ARG A 125 6.79 3.62 2.20
C ARG A 125 7.67 4.38 1.21
N THR A 126 7.26 4.44 -0.05
CA THR A 126 7.98 5.10 -1.16
C THR A 126 7.39 6.45 -1.54
N ASP A 127 6.41 6.95 -0.78
CA ASP A 127 5.86 8.27 -0.98
C ASP A 127 6.82 9.34 -0.46
N PRO A 128 7.20 10.36 -1.27
CA PRO A 128 8.23 11.33 -0.89
C PRO A 128 7.92 12.13 0.40
N GLN A 129 6.63 12.40 0.67
CA GLN A 129 6.26 13.07 1.93
C GLN A 129 6.42 12.13 3.13
N ASN A 130 6.08 10.86 2.97
CA ASN A 130 6.23 9.85 4.01
C ASN A 130 7.71 9.54 4.30
N GLU A 131 8.54 9.49 3.27
CA GLU A 131 9.99 9.38 3.43
C GLU A 131 10.55 10.57 4.21
N LYS A 132 10.09 11.79 3.92
CA LYS A 132 10.51 12.99 4.67
C LYS A 132 10.03 12.97 6.12
N ILE A 133 8.83 12.47 6.41
CA ILE A 133 8.36 12.26 7.79
C ILE A 133 9.29 11.30 8.53
N LYS A 134 9.66 10.18 7.89
CA LYS A 134 10.59 9.21 8.48
C LYS A 134 11.97 9.82 8.72
N GLU A 135 12.52 10.53 7.77
CA GLU A 135 13.80 11.24 7.91
C GLU A 135 13.79 12.20 9.12
N LEU A 136 12.74 13.02 9.26
CA LEU A 136 12.60 13.95 10.38
C LEU A 136 12.52 13.24 11.73
N ILE A 137 11.82 12.11 11.81
CA ILE A 137 11.75 11.30 13.04
C ILE A 137 13.10 10.64 13.33
N ASP A 138 13.73 10.02 12.35
CA ASP A 138 14.99 9.29 12.50
C ASP A 138 16.17 10.20 12.81
N SER A 139 16.14 11.47 12.38
CA SER A 139 17.17 12.46 12.70
C SER A 139 17.30 12.73 14.21
N GLY A 140 16.21 12.53 14.96
CA GLY A 140 16.14 12.83 16.40
C GLY A 140 16.17 14.32 16.75
N GLU A 141 16.26 15.22 15.76
CA GLU A 141 16.35 16.67 16.00
C GLU A 141 15.09 17.24 16.68
N LEU A 142 13.94 16.67 16.40
CA LEU A 142 12.66 17.07 17.00
C LEU A 142 12.39 16.35 18.34
N GLY A 143 13.33 15.53 18.82
CA GLY A 143 13.18 14.78 20.05
C GLY A 143 12.32 13.51 19.89
N ARG A 144 11.98 12.88 21.01
CA ARG A 144 11.19 11.65 21.04
C ARG A 144 9.74 11.91 20.64
N VAL A 145 9.17 11.02 19.82
CA VAL A 145 7.74 11.02 19.50
C VAL A 145 6.94 10.56 20.73
N PHE A 146 5.88 11.27 21.08
CA PHE A 146 4.95 10.87 22.13
C PHE A 146 3.53 10.66 21.61
N GLN A 147 3.16 11.23 20.45
CA GLN A 147 1.87 10.97 19.82
C GLN A 147 1.97 10.97 18.29
N PHE A 148 1.33 10.00 17.68
CA PHE A 148 1.13 9.88 16.23
C PHE A 148 -0.37 9.78 15.95
N ARG A 149 -0.87 10.51 14.96
CA ARG A 149 -2.26 10.43 14.52
C ARG A 149 -2.31 10.34 13.02
N ARG A 150 -3.05 9.35 12.51
CA ARG A 150 -3.29 9.23 11.08
C ARG A 150 -4.77 9.04 10.80
N ARG A 151 -5.30 9.89 9.95
CA ARG A 151 -6.61 9.72 9.34
C ARG A 151 -6.43 9.15 7.95
N HIS A 152 -6.97 7.96 7.74
CA HIS A 152 -6.95 7.26 6.47
C HIS A 152 -8.38 7.05 5.98
N CYS A 153 -8.87 7.98 5.15
CA CYS A 153 -10.26 8.04 4.72
C CYS A 153 -10.35 7.97 3.20
N LEU A 154 -11.27 7.15 2.70
CA LEU A 154 -11.54 6.98 1.28
C LEU A 154 -13.03 7.16 0.99
N GLY A 155 -13.35 7.59 -0.22
CA GLY A 155 -14.72 7.72 -0.71
C GLY A 155 -15.15 6.52 -1.54
N THR A 156 -15.07 5.29 -1.02
CA THR A 156 -15.34 4.07 -1.80
C THR A 156 -16.76 4.01 -2.35
N HIS A 157 -17.73 4.62 -1.66
CA HIS A 157 -19.11 4.74 -2.13
C HIS A 157 -19.26 5.59 -3.40
N LEU A 158 -18.22 6.36 -3.76
CA LEU A 158 -18.15 7.14 -5.01
C LEU A 158 -17.50 6.36 -6.16
N TRP A 159 -17.07 5.12 -5.94
CA TRP A 159 -16.34 4.29 -6.91
C TRP A 159 -17.23 3.30 -7.64
N GLY A 160 -18.42 3.73 -8.03
CA GLY A 160 -19.33 2.91 -8.84
C GLY A 160 -19.81 1.67 -8.11
N ASP A 161 -19.44 0.50 -8.59
CA ASP A 161 -19.84 -0.80 -8.09
C ASP A 161 -18.92 -1.41 -7.01
N PHE A 162 -18.13 -0.58 -6.32
CA PHE A 162 -17.14 -1.03 -5.33
C PHE A 162 -17.69 -2.07 -4.34
N ALA A 163 -18.95 -1.93 -3.93
CA ALA A 163 -19.62 -2.86 -3.03
C ALA A 163 -19.68 -4.31 -3.55
N SER A 164 -19.66 -4.52 -4.87
CA SER A 164 -19.68 -5.84 -5.51
C SER A 164 -18.29 -6.40 -5.81
N THR A 165 -17.23 -5.62 -5.56
CA THR A 165 -15.85 -6.06 -5.84
C THR A 165 -15.36 -7.10 -4.82
N TRP A 166 -14.31 -7.82 -5.18
CA TRP A 166 -13.67 -8.83 -4.34
C TRP A 166 -13.18 -8.29 -2.98
N HIS A 167 -12.88 -6.98 -2.87
CA HIS A 167 -12.46 -6.31 -1.63
C HIS A 167 -13.47 -6.47 -0.49
N ASN A 168 -14.76 -6.63 -0.82
CA ASN A 168 -15.86 -6.75 0.16
C ASN A 168 -16.37 -8.19 0.32
N GLN A 169 -15.77 -9.15 -0.38
CA GLN A 169 -16.12 -10.56 -0.30
C GLN A 169 -15.25 -11.24 0.76
N LYS A 170 -15.89 -11.69 1.84
CA LYS A 170 -15.21 -12.27 3.01
C LYS A 170 -14.27 -13.41 2.67
N GLU A 171 -14.65 -14.22 1.69
CA GLU A 171 -13.91 -15.40 1.22
C GLU A 171 -12.66 -15.02 0.44
N LEU A 172 -12.61 -13.81 -0.16
CA LEU A 172 -11.51 -13.36 -1.00
C LEU A 172 -10.58 -12.38 -0.28
N ASN A 173 -11.13 -11.54 0.64
CA ASN A 173 -10.36 -10.46 1.26
C ASN A 173 -10.79 -10.03 2.67
N ARG A 174 -11.65 -10.76 3.38
CA ARG A 174 -12.25 -10.40 4.68
C ARG A 174 -13.21 -9.21 4.59
N ASP A 175 -12.68 -7.98 4.60
CA ASP A 175 -13.43 -6.72 4.61
C ASP A 175 -12.54 -5.54 4.26
N ILE A 176 -13.15 -4.38 3.97
CA ILE A 176 -12.44 -3.18 3.57
C ILE A 176 -11.51 -2.63 4.67
N PHE A 177 -11.86 -2.81 5.95
CA PHE A 177 -11.01 -2.34 7.02
C PHE A 177 -9.70 -3.11 7.06
N ALA A 178 -9.75 -4.43 7.02
CA ALA A 178 -8.55 -5.27 6.99
C ALA A 178 -7.69 -5.01 5.74
N ASP A 179 -8.33 -4.76 4.59
CA ASP A 179 -7.65 -4.50 3.34
C ASP A 179 -6.93 -3.14 3.35
N ASP A 180 -7.65 -2.06 3.58
CA ASP A 180 -7.13 -0.73 3.30
C ASP A 180 -6.50 -0.04 4.52
N SER A 181 -6.98 -0.33 5.75
CA SER A 181 -6.29 0.13 6.96
C SER A 181 -4.88 -0.49 7.12
N ALA A 182 -4.62 -1.62 6.44
CA ALA A 182 -3.30 -2.23 6.39
C ALA A 182 -2.22 -1.25 5.92
N HIS A 183 -2.53 -0.33 5.01
CA HIS A 183 -1.63 0.74 4.59
C HIS A 183 -1.21 1.64 5.76
N ALA A 184 -2.18 2.17 6.50
CA ALA A 184 -1.93 3.07 7.62
C ALA A 184 -1.20 2.35 8.77
N ILE A 185 -1.58 1.11 9.07
CA ILE A 185 -0.95 0.28 10.10
C ILE A 185 0.48 -0.07 9.71
N ASN A 186 0.71 -0.49 8.47
CA ASN A 186 2.05 -0.79 8.00
C ASN A 186 2.97 0.45 8.01
N TRP A 187 2.45 1.61 7.63
CA TRP A 187 3.18 2.86 7.71
C TRP A 187 3.58 3.21 9.14
N MET A 188 2.65 3.13 10.08
CA MET A 188 2.92 3.30 11.51
C MET A 188 4.00 2.32 12.03
N GLN A 189 3.89 1.03 11.67
CA GLN A 189 4.89 0.02 12.04
C GLN A 189 6.26 0.28 11.40
N HIS A 190 6.29 0.81 10.18
CA HIS A 190 7.54 1.20 9.53
C HIS A 190 8.25 2.34 10.25
N LEU A 191 7.50 3.27 10.86
CA LEU A 191 8.05 4.37 11.64
C LEU A 191 8.51 3.93 13.05
N PHE A 192 7.71 3.11 13.74
CA PHE A 192 7.82 2.91 15.18
C PHE A 192 8.00 1.46 15.62
N GLY A 193 8.00 0.50 14.68
CA GLY A 193 8.01 -0.92 14.99
C GLY A 193 6.67 -1.44 15.51
N MET A 194 6.70 -2.59 16.18
CA MET A 194 5.50 -3.25 16.70
C MET A 194 5.00 -2.58 17.97
N PRO A 195 3.70 -2.27 18.07
CA PRO A 195 3.09 -1.80 19.31
C PRO A 195 3.01 -2.93 20.34
N GLN A 196 2.88 -2.57 21.61
CA GLN A 196 2.68 -3.52 22.69
C GLN A 196 1.21 -3.93 22.83
N GLU A 197 0.29 -3.02 22.57
CA GLU A 197 -1.14 -3.21 22.76
C GLU A 197 -1.92 -2.43 21.70
N VAL A 198 -3.13 -2.90 21.38
CA VAL A 198 -4.10 -2.19 20.55
C VAL A 198 -5.50 -2.29 21.13
N ILE A 199 -6.21 -1.17 21.12
CA ILE A 199 -7.64 -1.07 21.42
C ILE A 199 -8.32 -0.49 20.18
N ALA A 200 -9.36 -1.18 19.67
CA ALA A 200 -10.03 -0.75 18.46
C ALA A 200 -11.56 -0.87 18.57
N ARG A 201 -12.23 0.02 17.86
CA ARG A 201 -13.67 -0.08 17.57
C ARG A 201 -13.86 0.01 16.07
N ILE A 202 -14.41 -1.06 15.49
CA ILE A 202 -14.68 -1.18 14.06
C ILE A 202 -16.16 -1.48 13.88
N THR A 203 -16.80 -0.82 12.92
CA THR A 203 -18.24 -0.92 12.66
C THR A 203 -18.53 -0.82 11.17
N THR A 204 -19.68 -1.35 10.77
CA THR A 204 -20.29 -1.01 9.48
C THR A 204 -21.25 0.16 9.73
N ALA A 205 -20.89 1.34 9.24
CA ALA A 205 -21.61 2.57 9.55
C ALA A 205 -22.44 3.11 8.38
N HIS A 206 -22.01 2.91 7.15
CA HIS A 206 -22.63 3.53 5.99
C HIS A 206 -23.31 2.51 5.06
N ASN A 207 -22.62 1.47 4.63
CA ASN A 207 -23.14 0.53 3.65
C ASN A 207 -23.00 -0.93 4.13
N PRO A 208 -24.09 -1.65 4.40
CA PRO A 208 -24.04 -3.06 4.82
C PRO A 208 -23.32 -3.98 3.81
N ALA A 209 -23.28 -3.61 2.51
CA ALA A 209 -22.56 -4.35 1.49
C ALA A 209 -21.05 -4.07 1.47
N VAL A 210 -20.58 -3.14 2.31
CA VAL A 210 -19.16 -2.83 2.53
C VAL A 210 -18.85 -3.01 4.02
N PRO A 211 -18.66 -4.25 4.50
CA PRO A 211 -18.48 -4.54 5.92
C PRO A 211 -17.27 -3.83 6.50
N ASN A 212 -17.40 -3.34 7.75
CA ASN A 212 -16.31 -2.68 8.48
C ASN A 212 -15.79 -1.42 7.79
N ASP A 213 -16.70 -0.61 7.25
CA ASP A 213 -16.38 0.63 6.53
C ASP A 213 -15.93 1.80 7.42
N ASN A 214 -15.88 1.59 8.74
CA ASN A 214 -15.53 2.64 9.71
C ASN A 214 -14.84 2.06 10.95
N GLY A 215 -13.74 2.69 11.39
CA GLY A 215 -13.04 2.24 12.60
C GLY A 215 -11.98 3.21 13.11
N VAL A 216 -11.72 3.08 14.41
CA VAL A 216 -10.64 3.79 15.11
C VAL A 216 -9.85 2.77 15.92
N ALA A 217 -8.52 2.86 15.87
CA ALA A 217 -7.61 2.06 16.68
C ALA A 217 -6.59 2.95 17.38
N VAL A 218 -6.30 2.64 18.64
CA VAL A 218 -5.24 3.25 19.43
C VAL A 218 -4.22 2.18 19.77
N PHE A 219 -2.97 2.45 19.48
CA PHE A 219 -1.84 1.57 19.70
C PHE A 219 -0.94 2.16 20.78
N SER A 220 -0.54 1.34 21.75
CA SER A 220 0.37 1.74 22.85
C SER A 220 1.75 1.13 22.63
N TYR A 221 2.79 1.91 22.92
CA TYR A 221 4.19 1.52 22.83
C TYR A 221 4.86 1.52 24.21
N PRO A 222 5.90 0.68 24.44
CA PRO A 222 6.57 0.55 25.74
C PRO A 222 7.15 1.88 26.27
N ASN A 223 7.51 2.80 25.37
CA ASN A 223 8.08 4.11 25.71
C ASN A 223 7.01 5.16 26.07
N GLY A 224 5.73 4.78 26.20
CA GLY A 224 4.61 5.67 26.50
C GLY A 224 4.03 6.41 25.29
N MET A 225 4.54 6.17 24.08
CA MET A 225 3.96 6.75 22.87
C MET A 225 2.59 6.13 22.60
N LEU A 226 1.65 6.95 22.13
CA LEU A 226 0.36 6.53 21.62
C LEU A 226 0.26 6.84 20.12
N ALA A 227 -0.25 5.88 19.36
CA ALA A 227 -0.59 6.08 17.95
C ALA A 227 -2.09 5.85 17.74
N GLU A 228 -2.74 6.78 17.03
CA GLU A 228 -4.15 6.70 16.64
C GLU A 228 -4.26 6.54 15.12
N ILE A 229 -5.01 5.56 14.68
CA ILE A 229 -5.39 5.40 13.27
C ILE A 229 -6.91 5.42 13.18
N SER A 230 -7.44 6.39 12.44
CA SER A 230 -8.86 6.50 12.11
C SER A 230 -9.06 6.21 10.64
N CYS A 231 -9.88 5.19 10.33
CA CYS A 231 -10.23 4.81 8.97
C CYS A 231 -11.73 4.98 8.75
N ASN A 232 -12.09 5.62 7.64
CA ASN A 232 -13.48 5.66 7.16
C ASN A 232 -13.48 5.54 5.64
N PHE A 233 -14.26 4.59 5.13
CA PHE A 233 -14.28 4.25 3.71
C PHE A 233 -15.54 4.77 3.00
N ALA A 234 -16.29 5.66 3.65
CA ALA A 234 -17.47 6.35 3.11
C ALA A 234 -17.38 7.88 3.23
N CYS A 235 -16.18 8.44 3.19
CA CYS A 235 -15.95 9.87 3.27
C CYS A 235 -16.10 10.56 1.92
N SER A 236 -17.06 11.48 1.80
CA SER A 236 -17.26 12.24 0.57
C SER A 236 -16.19 13.32 0.34
N ALA A 237 -15.61 13.87 1.40
CA ALA A 237 -14.69 15.00 1.33
C ALA A 237 -13.70 15.01 2.50
N ALA A 238 -12.86 13.99 2.59
CA ALA A 238 -11.79 13.94 3.59
C ALA A 238 -10.45 13.66 2.93
N GLU A 239 -9.39 14.17 3.52
CA GLU A 239 -8.01 13.90 3.08
C GLU A 239 -7.34 12.93 4.04
N ILE A 240 -6.37 12.19 3.53
CA ILE A 240 -5.44 11.43 4.35
C ILE A 240 -4.49 12.42 5.03
N THR A 241 -4.42 12.38 6.36
CA THR A 241 -3.60 13.31 7.15
C THR A 241 -2.74 12.54 8.14
N THR A 242 -1.57 13.10 8.43
CA THR A 242 -0.67 12.58 9.47
C THR A 242 -0.22 13.73 10.35
N GLU A 243 -0.31 13.56 11.67
CA GLU A 243 0.21 14.47 12.67
C GLU A 243 1.15 13.70 13.59
N VAL A 244 2.33 14.26 13.84
CA VAL A 244 3.31 13.69 14.79
C VAL A 244 3.69 14.76 15.80
N TYR A 245 3.53 14.45 17.08
CA TYR A 245 3.92 15.33 18.17
C TYR A 245 5.16 14.77 18.84
N LEU A 246 6.18 15.63 18.94
CA LEU A 246 7.51 15.30 19.45
C LEU A 246 7.91 16.27 20.58
N GLU A 247 8.90 15.90 21.38
CA GLU A 247 9.35 16.70 22.54
C GLU A 247 9.77 18.12 22.18
N LYS A 248 10.31 18.33 20.98
CA LYS A 248 10.85 19.61 20.52
C LYS A 248 10.20 20.11 19.23
N GLY A 249 9.03 19.58 18.85
CA GLY A 249 8.37 20.02 17.64
C GLY A 249 7.16 19.21 17.26
N ALA A 250 6.69 19.46 16.03
CA ALA A 250 5.56 18.75 15.44
C ALA A 250 5.75 18.62 13.93
N ILE A 251 5.14 17.56 13.36
CA ILE A 251 5.06 17.33 11.90
C ILE A 251 3.59 17.27 11.55
N ALA A 252 3.18 17.93 10.47
CA ALA A 252 1.82 17.95 9.99
C ALA A 252 1.76 17.72 8.47
N GLN A 253 1.05 16.67 8.06
CA GLN A 253 0.74 16.36 6.68
C GLN A 253 -0.77 16.50 6.49
N TYR A 254 -1.22 17.48 5.69
CA TYR A 254 -2.63 17.76 5.49
C TYR A 254 -3.22 17.15 4.22
N PHE A 255 -2.38 16.95 3.21
CA PHE A 255 -2.73 16.26 1.99
C PHE A 255 -1.75 15.11 1.83
N GLY A 256 -2.14 13.97 2.38
CA GLY A 256 -1.26 12.83 2.47
C GLY A 256 -0.96 12.14 1.16
N ASP A 257 -0.44 10.96 1.29
CA ASP A 257 0.05 10.07 0.26
C ASP A 257 -1.02 9.48 -0.67
N GLY A 258 -2.23 9.99 -0.63
CA GLY A 258 -3.29 9.64 -1.56
C GLY A 258 -4.49 10.56 -1.48
N PRO A 259 -5.22 10.76 -2.58
CA PRO A 259 -6.49 11.46 -2.53
C PRO A 259 -7.52 10.55 -1.84
N ALA A 260 -8.09 11.04 -0.74
CA ALA A 260 -9.21 10.36 -0.08
C ALA A 260 -10.49 10.48 -0.90
N THR A 261 -10.63 11.58 -1.65
CA THR A 261 -11.78 11.89 -2.49
C THR A 261 -11.31 12.48 -3.82
N ARG A 262 -12.24 12.62 -4.77
CA ARG A 262 -11.98 13.27 -6.06
C ARG A 262 -12.07 14.80 -6.02
N LEU A 263 -12.16 15.40 -4.86
CA LEU A 263 -12.25 16.85 -4.72
C LEU A 263 -10.91 17.51 -5.07
N PRO A 264 -10.93 18.64 -5.78
CA PRO A 264 -9.73 19.41 -6.01
C PRO A 264 -9.13 19.90 -4.69
N ARG A 265 -7.82 19.83 -4.58
CA ARG A 265 -7.09 20.40 -3.43
C ARG A 265 -7.03 21.90 -3.52
N VAL A 266 -7.02 22.55 -2.37
CA VAL A 266 -6.90 24.01 -2.29
C VAL A 266 -5.50 24.41 -2.77
N PRO A 267 -5.39 25.27 -3.81
CA PRO A 267 -4.09 25.72 -4.30
C PRO A 267 -3.25 26.40 -3.22
N GLY A 268 -1.94 26.10 -3.20
CA GLY A 268 -1.00 26.73 -2.29
C GLY A 268 -1.01 26.23 -0.84
N MET A 269 -1.82 25.21 -0.51
CA MET A 269 -1.70 24.57 0.79
C MET A 269 -0.49 23.64 0.81
N PRO A 270 0.40 23.78 1.85
CA PRO A 270 1.53 22.88 2.01
C PRO A 270 1.04 21.45 2.26
N GLY A 271 1.64 20.47 1.58
CA GLY A 271 1.33 19.05 1.82
C GLY A 271 1.88 18.58 3.15
N LEU A 272 3.15 18.87 3.40
CA LEU A 272 3.90 18.49 4.58
C LEU A 272 4.69 19.68 5.12
N LYS A 273 4.60 19.91 6.42
CA LYS A 273 5.38 20.90 7.14
C LYS A 273 5.77 20.38 8.52
N TRP A 274 6.80 21.00 9.12
CA TRP A 274 7.19 20.73 10.51
C TRP A 274 7.56 22.03 11.22
N PHE A 275 7.49 21.97 12.54
CA PHE A 275 7.91 23.04 13.45
C PHE A 275 8.94 22.48 14.43
N LYS A 276 10.01 23.21 14.66
CA LYS A 276 11.02 22.90 15.67
C LYS A 276 10.99 23.99 16.74
N GLU A 277 11.10 23.62 18.00
CA GLU A 277 11.17 24.56 19.12
C GLU A 277 12.30 25.57 18.91
N GLY A 278 11.97 26.86 19.01
CA GLY A 278 12.88 27.96 18.73
C GLY A 278 12.77 28.56 17.33
N ASP A 279 12.10 27.90 16.40
CA ASP A 279 11.81 28.46 15.09
C ASP A 279 10.75 29.56 15.18
N ALA A 280 10.80 30.54 14.26
CA ALA A 280 9.81 31.61 14.21
C ALA A 280 8.50 31.19 13.55
N ASP A 281 8.53 30.17 12.68
CA ASP A 281 7.39 29.70 11.91
C ASP A 281 7.57 28.22 11.49
N TRP A 282 6.55 27.64 10.90
CA TRP A 282 6.59 26.32 10.30
C TRP A 282 7.51 26.28 9.07
N THR A 283 8.30 25.24 8.95
CA THR A 283 9.05 24.93 7.73
C THR A 283 8.19 24.11 6.78
N ASP A 284 8.00 24.58 5.54
CA ASP A 284 7.39 23.82 4.47
C ASP A 284 8.42 22.84 3.89
N SER A 285 8.02 21.60 3.61
CA SER A 285 8.90 20.59 3.01
C SER A 285 9.35 20.94 1.59
N GLY A 286 8.60 21.77 0.88
CA GLY A 286 8.77 21.97 -0.55
C GLY A 286 8.38 20.77 -1.40
N ILE A 287 7.98 19.64 -0.80
CA ILE A 287 7.52 18.45 -1.52
C ILE A 287 6.07 18.69 -1.93
N PRO A 288 5.78 18.71 -3.24
CA PRO A 288 4.43 18.98 -3.71
C PRO A 288 3.47 17.87 -3.28
N SER A 289 2.29 18.26 -2.83
CA SER A 289 1.18 17.31 -2.76
C SER A 289 0.76 16.93 -4.17
N PRO A 290 0.65 15.64 -4.49
CA PRO A 290 0.23 15.24 -5.84
C PRO A 290 -1.14 15.83 -6.13
N LYS A 291 -1.25 16.56 -7.23
CA LYS A 291 -2.50 17.21 -7.66
C LYS A 291 -3.49 16.18 -8.20
N ALA A 292 -2.97 15.10 -8.74
CA ALA A 292 -3.75 14.02 -9.31
C ALA A 292 -3.15 12.66 -8.91
N HIS A 293 -3.99 11.64 -8.91
CA HIS A 293 -3.57 10.27 -8.64
C HIS A 293 -2.40 9.80 -9.52
N GLY A 294 -2.40 10.22 -10.81
CA GLY A 294 -1.34 9.85 -11.76
C GLY A 294 0.06 10.35 -11.39
N GLU A 295 0.18 11.58 -10.86
CA GLU A 295 1.50 12.13 -10.46
C GLU A 295 2.13 11.30 -9.33
N ARG A 296 1.32 10.83 -8.38
CA ARG A 296 1.77 9.96 -7.30
C ARG A 296 2.20 8.59 -7.79
N ILE A 297 1.47 8.02 -8.74
CA ILE A 297 1.80 6.72 -9.34
C ILE A 297 3.18 6.76 -9.96
N VAL A 298 3.51 7.79 -10.72
CA VAL A 298 4.85 7.93 -11.33
C VAL A 298 5.93 7.97 -10.25
N ALA A 299 5.74 8.76 -9.20
CA ALA A 299 6.70 8.87 -8.10
C ALA A 299 6.92 7.56 -7.33
N GLN A 300 5.90 6.71 -7.25
CA GLN A 300 5.95 5.41 -6.56
C GLN A 300 6.40 4.26 -7.46
N ALA A 301 6.23 4.37 -8.77
CA ALA A 301 6.49 3.27 -9.70
C ALA A 301 7.98 2.91 -9.80
N GLN A 302 8.88 3.91 -9.76
CA GLN A 302 10.33 3.67 -9.80
C GLN A 302 10.82 2.90 -8.56
N PRO A 303 10.59 3.34 -7.31
CA PRO A 303 11.03 2.60 -6.13
C PRO A 303 10.44 1.18 -6.03
N ILE A 304 9.24 0.97 -6.59
CA ILE A 304 8.65 -0.38 -6.66
C ILE A 304 9.39 -1.26 -7.69
N ALA A 305 9.99 -0.67 -8.72
CA ALA A 305 10.79 -1.40 -9.69
C ALA A 305 12.18 -1.81 -9.14
N ASP A 306 12.66 -1.14 -8.11
CA ASP A 306 13.99 -1.36 -7.51
C ASP A 306 13.99 -2.50 -6.44
N PHE A 307 12.90 -3.26 -6.31
CA PHE A 307 12.74 -4.30 -5.28
C PHE A 307 13.64 -5.53 -5.43
#